data_0b5d0be3f16c9c15ea1fdacc6070f877
#
_entry.id   0b5d0be3f16c9c15ea1fdacc6070f877
#
_cell.length_a   1.000
_cell.length_b   1.000
_cell.length_c   1.000
_cell.angle_alpha   90.00
_cell.angle_beta   90.00
_cell.angle_gamma   90.00
#
_symmetry.space_group_name_H-M   'P 1'
#
loop_
_entity.id
_entity.type
_entity.pdbx_description
1 polymer ?
#
loop_
_entity_poly.entity_id
_entity_poly.type
_entity_poly.pdbx_seq_one_letter_code
_entity_poly.pdbx_strand_id
1 'polypeptide(L)'
;MSIGIVTGRQYSKTRVRGYAPWDPTTETLAIIEWVEIVIVEYQIILTVRQVFYRLVGKFGYEKTERAYNRLGEYLNRARRAGLIDPDSFRDDGDIVPPIPGWESREKFLDKVHDAAEDFFLTPEGDAYVEVWVETAGMVPQIQAVADPFGVRAIGSGGFSSFTARRNAALRLEARAKVKPVHIVMIGDYDPSGQSVMDSSAEDVQALHSHHGY
;
A
#
# COMPACT_ATOMS: atom_id res chain seq x y z
N MET A 1 -10.67 25.55 4.30
CA MET A 1 -9.50 25.43 5.19
C MET A 1 -8.33 24.95 4.35
N SER A 2 -7.31 25.79 4.21
CA SER A 2 -6.13 25.49 3.39
C SER A 2 -5.26 24.51 4.17
N ILE A 3 -5.06 23.30 3.64
CA ILE A 3 -4.08 22.35 4.18
C ILE A 3 -2.72 22.90 3.81
N GLY A 4 -1.99 23.41 4.83
CA GLY A 4 -0.66 23.95 4.63
C GLY A 4 0.27 22.83 4.11
N ILE A 5 0.74 22.98 2.87
CA ILE A 5 1.84 22.20 2.32
C ILE A 5 3.05 22.53 3.17
N VAL A 6 3.53 21.57 3.96
CA VAL A 6 4.83 21.66 4.61
C VAL A 6 5.91 21.45 3.56
N THR A 7 6.17 22.50 2.79
CA THR A 7 7.33 22.58 1.91
C THR A 7 8.56 22.76 2.80
N GLY A 8 9.44 21.76 2.85
CA GLY A 8 10.76 21.93 3.45
C GLY A 8 11.20 20.91 4.49
N ARG A 9 10.49 19.81 4.76
CA ARG A 9 11.10 18.71 5.51
C ARG A 9 12.16 18.03 4.64
N GLN A 10 13.44 18.29 4.94
CA GLN A 10 14.53 17.44 4.46
C GLN A 10 14.36 16.06 5.12
N TYR A 11 13.84 15.11 4.36
CA TYR A 11 13.80 13.72 4.78
C TYR A 11 15.24 13.20 5.00
N SER A 12 15.45 12.38 6.02
CA SER A 12 16.77 11.84 6.31
C SER A 12 17.34 11.19 5.06
N LYS A 13 18.64 11.40 4.77
CA LYS A 13 19.34 10.86 3.59
C LYS A 13 19.31 9.32 3.49
N THR A 14 18.87 8.63 4.54
CA THR A 14 18.85 7.17 4.65
C THR A 14 17.53 6.54 4.24
N ARG A 15 16.41 7.30 4.20
CA ARG A 15 15.09 6.78 3.83
C ARG A 15 14.31 7.78 3.02
N VAL A 16 14.01 7.42 1.77
CA VAL A 16 13.17 8.21 0.85
C VAL A 16 11.70 8.09 1.28
N ARG A 17 10.97 9.22 1.32
CA ARG A 17 9.55 9.31 1.61
C ARG A 17 8.78 9.82 0.39
N GLY A 18 7.59 9.29 0.14
CA GLY A 18 6.74 9.70 -0.98
C GLY A 18 7.42 9.55 -2.34
N TYR A 19 7.11 10.44 -3.25
CA TYR A 19 7.79 10.56 -4.55
C TYR A 19 9.05 11.40 -4.40
N ALA A 20 10.15 10.97 -5.01
CA ALA A 20 11.42 11.65 -4.93
C ALA A 20 12.27 11.39 -6.17
N PRO A 21 12.99 12.40 -6.68
CA PRO A 21 13.88 12.23 -7.83
C PRO A 21 14.99 11.24 -7.49
N TRP A 22 15.38 10.45 -8.47
CA TRP A 22 16.48 9.51 -8.38
C TRP A 22 17.25 9.50 -9.70
N ASP A 23 18.56 9.53 -9.60
CA ASP A 23 19.48 9.43 -10.74
C ASP A 23 20.21 8.08 -10.65
N PRO A 24 19.71 7.04 -11.35
CA PRO A 24 20.31 5.72 -11.34
C PRO A 24 21.57 5.67 -12.20
N THR A 25 22.50 4.78 -11.84
CA THR A 25 23.66 4.48 -12.67
C THR A 25 23.26 3.83 -14.00
N THR A 26 24.13 3.87 -15.00
CA THR A 26 23.91 3.24 -16.30
C THR A 26 23.58 1.74 -16.17
N GLU A 27 24.25 1.02 -15.28
CA GLU A 27 23.96 -0.39 -15.01
C GLU A 27 22.55 -0.59 -14.42
N THR A 28 22.15 0.31 -13.52
CA THR A 28 20.82 0.25 -12.91
C THR A 28 19.73 0.58 -13.93
N LEU A 29 19.98 1.54 -14.83
CA LEU A 29 19.07 1.86 -15.93
C LEU A 29 18.86 0.65 -16.84
N ALA A 30 19.92 -0.06 -17.21
CA ALA A 30 19.79 -1.29 -18.01
C ALA A 30 18.92 -2.35 -17.32
N ILE A 31 19.03 -2.49 -15.99
CA ILE A 31 18.15 -3.40 -15.22
C ILE A 31 16.69 -2.92 -15.25
N ILE A 32 16.45 -1.62 -15.14
CA ILE A 32 15.12 -1.02 -15.23
C ILE A 32 14.51 -1.28 -16.62
N GLU A 33 15.27 -1.10 -17.69
CA GLU A 33 14.84 -1.40 -19.07
C GLU A 33 14.47 -2.89 -19.23
N TRP A 34 15.24 -3.81 -18.67
CA TRP A 34 14.88 -5.24 -18.67
C TRP A 34 13.57 -5.51 -17.92
N VAL A 35 13.35 -4.81 -16.81
CA VAL A 35 12.09 -4.90 -16.05
C VAL A 35 10.91 -4.40 -16.87
N GLU A 36 11.05 -3.26 -17.57
CA GLU A 36 10.01 -2.74 -18.45
C GLU A 36 9.67 -3.70 -19.60
N ILE A 37 10.70 -4.31 -20.21
CA ILE A 37 10.50 -5.36 -21.23
C ILE A 37 9.67 -6.52 -20.65
N VAL A 38 9.97 -6.97 -19.43
CA VAL A 38 9.20 -8.04 -18.77
C VAL A 38 7.77 -7.60 -18.49
N ILE A 39 7.56 -6.38 -17.98
CA ILE A 39 6.21 -5.85 -17.68
C ILE A 39 5.35 -5.81 -18.94
N VAL A 40 5.91 -5.30 -20.06
CA VAL A 40 5.18 -5.18 -21.33
C VAL A 40 4.86 -6.55 -21.95
N GLU A 41 5.71 -7.55 -21.74
CA GLU A 41 5.53 -8.90 -22.29
C GLU A 41 4.33 -9.64 -21.68
N TYR A 42 3.94 -9.29 -20.45
CA TYR A 42 2.86 -9.96 -19.72
C TYR A 42 1.59 -9.11 -19.64
N GLN A 43 0.46 -9.72 -19.98
CA GLN A 43 -0.87 -9.07 -19.92
C GLN A 43 -1.43 -8.99 -18.48
N ILE A 44 -0.69 -9.46 -17.49
CA ILE A 44 -1.08 -9.46 -16.08
C ILE A 44 -0.05 -8.69 -15.25
N ILE A 45 -0.51 -8.02 -14.20
CA ILE A 45 0.37 -7.34 -13.26
C ILE A 45 1.14 -8.38 -12.45
N LEU A 46 2.47 -8.33 -12.55
CA LEU A 46 3.38 -9.27 -11.91
C LEU A 46 3.79 -8.78 -10.51
N THR A 47 4.15 -9.73 -9.62
CA THR A 47 4.85 -9.39 -8.39
C THR A 47 6.34 -9.14 -8.66
N VAL A 48 7.01 -8.40 -7.77
CA VAL A 48 8.47 -8.19 -7.85
C VAL A 48 9.22 -9.53 -7.90
N ARG A 49 8.74 -10.55 -7.18
CA ARG A 49 9.33 -11.90 -7.19
C ARG A 49 9.18 -12.58 -8.55
N GLN A 50 8.05 -12.45 -9.20
CA GLN A 50 7.82 -12.99 -10.54
C GLN A 50 8.73 -12.31 -11.56
N VAL A 51 8.84 -10.99 -11.51
CA VAL A 51 9.76 -10.24 -12.38
C VAL A 51 11.20 -10.66 -12.14
N PHE A 52 11.65 -10.81 -10.89
CA PHE A 52 12.99 -11.30 -10.56
C PHE A 52 13.32 -12.63 -11.25
N TYR A 53 12.42 -13.62 -11.16
CA TYR A 53 12.65 -14.91 -11.84
C TYR A 53 12.68 -14.80 -13.36
N ARG A 54 11.94 -13.87 -13.96
CA ARG A 54 11.99 -13.60 -15.40
C ARG A 54 13.32 -12.97 -15.81
N LEU A 55 13.82 -12.03 -15.00
CA LEU A 55 15.16 -11.45 -15.24
C LEU A 55 16.26 -12.50 -15.15
N VAL A 56 16.19 -13.42 -14.19
CA VAL A 56 17.14 -14.53 -14.09
C VAL A 56 17.10 -15.41 -15.35
N GLY A 57 15.89 -15.79 -15.80
CA GLY A 57 15.75 -16.71 -16.95
C GLY A 57 16.05 -16.04 -18.30
N LYS A 58 15.69 -14.77 -18.48
CA LYS A 58 15.75 -14.10 -19.80
C LYS A 58 17.04 -13.29 -20.00
N PHE A 59 17.53 -12.66 -18.95
CA PHE A 59 18.67 -11.73 -19.03
C PHE A 59 19.89 -12.21 -18.23
N GLY A 60 19.84 -13.39 -17.62
CA GLY A 60 20.95 -13.91 -16.81
C GLY A 60 21.19 -13.13 -15.52
N TYR A 61 20.16 -12.45 -14.98
CA TYR A 61 20.28 -11.75 -13.72
C TYR A 61 20.69 -12.72 -12.59
N GLU A 62 21.52 -12.26 -11.67
CA GLU A 62 22.07 -13.09 -10.59
C GLU A 62 20.96 -13.69 -9.71
N LYS A 63 20.91 -15.02 -9.55
CA LYS A 63 19.92 -15.73 -8.73
C LYS A 63 20.40 -15.87 -7.30
N THR A 64 20.46 -14.74 -6.57
CA THR A 64 20.79 -14.70 -5.13
C THR A 64 19.78 -13.86 -4.37
N GLU A 65 19.64 -14.11 -3.08
CA GLU A 65 18.79 -13.29 -2.20
C GLU A 65 19.25 -11.82 -2.16
N ARG A 66 20.58 -11.61 -2.19
CA ARG A 66 21.15 -10.26 -2.25
C ARG A 66 20.75 -9.55 -3.54
N ALA A 67 20.76 -10.22 -4.68
CA ALA A 67 20.32 -9.64 -5.95
C ALA A 67 18.82 -9.37 -5.97
N TYR A 68 18.00 -10.22 -5.36
CA TYR A 68 16.58 -10.01 -5.18
C TYR A 68 16.29 -8.76 -4.34
N ASN A 69 16.95 -8.62 -3.18
CA ASN A 69 16.78 -7.47 -2.30
C ASN A 69 17.23 -6.17 -2.98
N ARG A 70 18.34 -6.22 -3.72
CA ARG A 70 18.83 -5.09 -4.52
C ARG A 70 17.85 -4.68 -5.62
N LEU A 71 17.27 -5.64 -6.33
CA LEU A 71 16.22 -5.38 -7.32
C LEU A 71 15.01 -4.71 -6.67
N GLY A 72 14.55 -5.21 -5.52
CA GLY A 72 13.45 -4.61 -4.77
C GLY A 72 13.71 -3.14 -4.41
N GLU A 73 14.95 -2.82 -4.00
CA GLU A 73 15.34 -1.43 -3.73
C GLU A 73 15.34 -0.57 -5.00
N TYR A 74 15.88 -1.06 -6.12
CA TYR A 74 15.87 -0.35 -7.40
C TYR A 74 14.44 -0.05 -7.86
N LEU A 75 13.55 -1.04 -7.81
CA LEU A 75 12.16 -0.89 -8.21
C LEU A 75 11.38 0.05 -7.29
N ASN A 76 11.67 0.04 -5.99
CA ASN A 76 11.10 1.01 -5.06
C ASN A 76 11.50 2.44 -5.43
N ARG A 77 12.80 2.68 -5.67
CA ARG A 77 13.30 4.01 -6.07
C ARG A 77 12.80 4.43 -7.45
N ALA A 78 12.77 3.51 -8.42
CA ALA A 78 12.29 3.78 -9.77
C ALA A 78 10.82 4.22 -9.78
N ARG A 79 9.95 3.54 -9.02
CA ARG A 79 8.54 3.91 -8.86
C ARG A 79 8.37 5.26 -8.17
N ARG A 80 9.16 5.53 -7.13
CA ARG A 80 9.13 6.83 -6.43
C ARG A 80 9.65 7.98 -7.29
N ALA A 81 10.52 7.70 -8.25
CA ALA A 81 11.05 8.68 -9.19
C ALA A 81 10.21 8.83 -10.46
N GLY A 82 9.16 8.02 -10.65
CA GLY A 82 8.35 8.03 -11.87
C GLY A 82 9.04 7.42 -13.09
N LEU A 83 10.14 6.67 -12.89
CA LEU A 83 10.82 5.93 -13.97
C LEU A 83 10.06 4.67 -14.37
N ILE A 84 9.31 4.09 -13.45
CA ILE A 84 8.39 2.97 -13.68
C ILE A 84 7.03 3.37 -13.09
N ASP A 85 5.95 3.05 -13.79
CA ASP A 85 4.59 3.28 -13.28
C ASP A 85 4.41 2.54 -11.92
N PRO A 86 4.00 3.24 -10.87
CA PRO A 86 3.75 2.63 -9.56
C PRO A 86 2.79 1.45 -9.57
N ASP A 87 1.85 1.39 -10.52
CA ASP A 87 0.85 0.34 -10.65
C ASP A 87 1.32 -0.89 -11.43
N SER A 88 2.56 -0.88 -11.95
CA SER A 88 3.13 -2.00 -12.72
C SER A 88 3.36 -3.28 -11.90
N PHE A 89 3.25 -3.21 -10.58
CA PHE A 89 3.46 -4.37 -9.69
C PHE A 89 2.31 -4.53 -8.72
N ARG A 90 1.91 -5.79 -8.50
CA ARG A 90 1.03 -6.14 -7.39
C ARG A 90 1.84 -6.59 -6.17
N ASP A 91 1.25 -6.45 -5.00
CA ASP A 91 1.77 -7.02 -3.75
C ASP A 91 0.87 -8.19 -3.34
N ASP A 92 1.46 -9.37 -3.12
CA ASP A 92 0.71 -10.55 -2.67
C ASP A 92 0.21 -10.40 -1.21
N GLY A 93 0.71 -9.40 -0.47
CA GLY A 93 0.20 -9.01 0.84
C GLY A 93 -1.06 -8.13 0.82
N ASP A 94 -1.39 -7.56 -0.35
CA ASP A 94 -2.57 -6.70 -0.55
C ASP A 94 -3.68 -7.50 -1.28
N ILE A 95 -3.95 -8.71 -0.81
CA ILE A 95 -5.00 -9.56 -1.38
C ILE A 95 -6.35 -9.03 -0.91
N VAL A 96 -7.01 -8.29 -1.79
CA VAL A 96 -8.47 -8.15 -1.69
C VAL A 96 -9.06 -9.52 -2.05
N PRO A 97 -9.67 -10.25 -1.11
CA PRO A 97 -10.25 -11.55 -1.44
C PRO A 97 -11.26 -11.36 -2.57
N PRO A 98 -11.26 -12.25 -3.57
CA PRO A 98 -12.26 -12.19 -4.62
C PRO A 98 -13.66 -12.24 -3.99
N ILE A 99 -14.59 -11.51 -4.56
CA ILE A 99 -16.01 -11.61 -4.18
C ILE A 99 -16.37 -13.09 -4.28
N PRO A 100 -16.77 -13.74 -3.17
CA PRO A 100 -17.12 -15.15 -3.22
C PRO A 100 -18.20 -15.36 -4.26
N GLY A 101 -18.02 -16.31 -5.17
CA GLY A 101 -19.05 -16.72 -6.11
C GLY A 101 -20.23 -17.29 -5.32
N TRP A 102 -21.44 -16.93 -5.72
CA TRP A 102 -22.67 -17.42 -5.10
C TRP A 102 -23.19 -18.59 -5.89
N GLU A 103 -23.66 -19.64 -5.22
CA GLU A 103 -24.18 -20.85 -5.86
C GLU A 103 -25.46 -20.58 -6.68
N SER A 104 -26.24 -19.56 -6.31
CA SER A 104 -27.42 -19.12 -7.05
C SER A 104 -27.71 -17.64 -6.81
N ARG A 105 -28.56 -17.06 -7.68
CA ARG A 105 -29.03 -15.68 -7.53
C ARG A 105 -29.86 -15.50 -6.26
N GLU A 106 -30.66 -16.49 -5.89
CA GLU A 106 -31.48 -16.46 -4.68
C GLU A 106 -30.57 -16.41 -3.44
N LYS A 107 -29.57 -17.28 -3.34
CA LYS A 107 -28.60 -17.26 -2.22
C LYS A 107 -27.82 -15.95 -2.13
N PHE A 108 -27.51 -15.33 -3.26
CA PHE A 108 -26.91 -14.01 -3.28
C PHE A 108 -27.87 -12.96 -2.69
N LEU A 109 -29.12 -12.95 -3.14
CA LEU A 109 -30.13 -12.00 -2.68
C LEU A 109 -30.46 -12.17 -1.19
N ASP A 110 -30.55 -13.41 -0.70
CA ASP A 110 -30.75 -13.70 0.73
C ASP A 110 -29.60 -13.12 1.55
N LYS A 111 -28.35 -13.32 1.10
CA LYS A 111 -27.18 -12.77 1.80
C LYS A 111 -27.10 -11.24 1.72
N VAL A 112 -27.54 -10.65 0.61
CA VAL A 112 -27.63 -9.19 0.51
C VAL A 112 -28.71 -8.66 1.45
N HIS A 113 -29.81 -9.39 1.60
CA HIS A 113 -30.90 -9.02 2.53
C HIS A 113 -30.44 -9.11 3.98
N ASP A 114 -29.79 -10.22 4.36
CA ASP A 114 -29.19 -10.38 5.69
C ASP A 114 -28.15 -9.29 5.99
N ALA A 115 -27.28 -9.00 5.02
CA ALA A 115 -26.26 -7.98 5.16
C ALA A 115 -26.82 -6.54 5.14
N ALA A 116 -27.96 -6.31 4.51
CA ALA A 116 -28.57 -4.98 4.45
C ALA A 116 -29.02 -4.49 5.83
N GLU A 117 -29.47 -5.40 6.70
CA GLU A 117 -29.81 -5.06 8.08
C GLU A 117 -28.59 -4.55 8.85
N ASP A 118 -27.42 -5.18 8.64
CA ASP A 118 -26.16 -4.76 9.28
C ASP A 118 -25.60 -3.46 8.69
N PHE A 119 -25.76 -3.25 7.36
CA PHE A 119 -25.25 -2.05 6.68
C PHE A 119 -26.00 -0.76 7.06
N PHE A 120 -27.27 -0.83 7.34
CA PHE A 120 -28.07 0.35 7.73
C PHE A 120 -27.87 0.76 9.18
N LEU A 121 -27.25 -0.08 9.99
CA LEU A 121 -27.01 0.18 11.42
C LEU A 121 -25.63 0.82 11.68
N THR A 122 -24.77 0.92 10.67
CA THR A 122 -23.46 1.59 10.83
C THR A 122 -23.70 3.11 10.85
N PRO A 123 -23.49 3.79 11.98
CA PRO A 123 -23.67 5.23 12.03
C PRO A 123 -22.73 5.91 11.02
N GLU A 124 -23.30 6.73 10.13
CA GLU A 124 -22.47 7.67 9.35
C GLU A 124 -21.86 8.69 10.30
N GLY A 125 -20.69 8.40 10.81
CA GLY A 125 -19.94 9.33 11.64
C GLY A 125 -19.51 10.57 10.83
N ASP A 126 -19.26 11.67 11.54
CA ASP A 126 -18.78 12.95 10.96
C ASP A 126 -17.35 12.83 10.39
N ALA A 127 -16.67 11.72 10.64
CA ALA A 127 -15.30 11.44 10.20
C ALA A 127 -15.15 10.02 9.66
N TYR A 128 -14.18 9.82 8.78
CA TYR A 128 -13.71 8.50 8.38
C TYR A 128 -12.55 8.08 9.29
N VAL A 129 -12.65 6.89 9.88
CA VAL A 129 -11.66 6.38 10.83
C VAL A 129 -11.09 5.04 10.31
N GLU A 130 -9.78 4.88 10.39
CA GLU A 130 -9.09 3.58 10.26
C GLU A 130 -8.27 3.32 11.52
N VAL A 131 -8.14 2.05 11.91
CA VAL A 131 -7.23 1.63 12.97
C VAL A 131 -6.05 0.90 12.34
N TRP A 132 -4.85 1.40 12.56
CA TRP A 132 -3.62 0.78 12.08
C TRP A 132 -2.94 0.05 13.23
N VAL A 133 -2.70 -1.25 13.04
CA VAL A 133 -2.21 -2.15 14.08
C VAL A 133 -0.81 -2.62 13.71
N GLU A 134 0.16 -2.43 14.58
CA GLU A 134 1.54 -2.87 14.34
C GLU A 134 1.64 -4.38 14.17
N THR A 135 1.03 -5.13 15.07
CA THR A 135 1.08 -6.60 15.06
C THR A 135 -0.12 -7.18 14.31
N ALA A 136 0.11 -7.78 13.14
CA ALA A 136 -0.94 -8.36 12.31
C ALA A 136 -1.82 -9.40 13.05
N GLY A 137 -1.25 -10.13 13.99
CA GLY A 137 -1.99 -11.11 14.83
C GLY A 137 -3.07 -10.49 15.73
N MET A 138 -3.01 -9.17 16.00
CA MET A 138 -4.02 -8.46 16.81
C MET A 138 -5.18 -7.92 15.96
N VAL A 139 -5.06 -7.92 14.65
CA VAL A 139 -6.10 -7.36 13.75
C VAL A 139 -7.47 -7.98 14.00
N PRO A 140 -7.65 -9.30 14.15
CA PRO A 140 -8.97 -9.89 14.40
C PRO A 140 -9.63 -9.36 15.67
N GLN A 141 -8.89 -9.20 16.77
CA GLN A 141 -9.40 -8.69 18.04
C GLN A 141 -9.79 -7.21 17.94
N ILE A 142 -8.95 -6.41 17.30
CA ILE A 142 -9.22 -4.99 17.07
C ILE A 142 -10.40 -4.81 16.11
N GLN A 143 -10.48 -5.62 15.04
CA GLN A 143 -11.59 -5.57 14.10
C GLN A 143 -12.92 -5.89 14.79
N ALA A 144 -12.97 -6.91 15.66
CA ALA A 144 -14.18 -7.24 16.41
C ALA A 144 -14.70 -6.08 17.27
N VAL A 145 -13.81 -5.24 17.80
CA VAL A 145 -14.18 -4.01 18.53
C VAL A 145 -14.60 -2.88 17.58
N ALA A 146 -13.98 -2.80 16.41
CA ALA A 146 -14.18 -1.74 15.44
C ALA A 146 -15.43 -1.95 14.55
N ASP A 147 -15.83 -3.19 14.32
CA ASP A 147 -16.95 -3.58 13.47
C ASP A 147 -18.27 -2.86 13.79
N PRO A 148 -18.72 -2.75 15.07
CA PRO A 148 -19.95 -2.04 15.40
C PRO A 148 -19.95 -0.56 15.01
N PHE A 149 -18.76 0.01 14.81
CA PHE A 149 -18.56 1.40 14.40
C PHE A 149 -18.30 1.58 12.90
N GLY A 150 -18.30 0.48 12.13
CA GLY A 150 -17.95 0.49 10.72
C GLY A 150 -16.49 0.91 10.46
N VAL A 151 -15.62 0.73 11.43
CA VAL A 151 -14.21 1.11 11.38
C VAL A 151 -13.36 -0.08 10.97
N ARG A 152 -12.41 0.13 10.07
CA ARG A 152 -11.51 -0.90 9.56
C ARG A 152 -10.23 -0.97 10.37
N ALA A 153 -9.84 -2.17 10.79
CA ALA A 153 -8.51 -2.44 11.35
C ALA A 153 -7.58 -2.99 10.26
N ILE A 154 -6.37 -2.44 10.16
CA ILE A 154 -5.38 -2.79 9.15
C ILE A 154 -4.04 -3.08 9.84
N GLY A 155 -3.48 -4.27 9.59
CA GLY A 155 -2.19 -4.67 10.17
C GLY A 155 -0.99 -4.08 9.45
N SER A 156 0.18 -4.12 10.09
CA SER A 156 1.45 -3.57 9.58
C SER A 156 1.88 -4.14 8.23
N GLY A 157 1.47 -5.36 7.89
CA GLY A 157 1.66 -5.93 6.55
C GLY A 157 1.05 -5.07 5.44
N GLY A 158 -0.04 -4.32 5.73
CA GLY A 158 -0.66 -3.35 4.83
C GLY A 158 0.15 -2.07 4.61
N PHE A 159 1.28 -1.87 5.32
CA PHE A 159 2.12 -0.67 5.21
C PHE A 159 3.59 -0.98 4.95
N SER A 160 3.96 -2.24 4.77
CA SER A 160 5.35 -2.68 4.63
C SER A 160 5.96 -2.37 3.26
N SER A 161 5.14 -2.33 2.21
CA SER A 161 5.59 -2.08 0.84
C SER A 161 5.18 -0.70 0.32
N PHE A 162 5.88 -0.21 -0.71
CA PHE A 162 5.49 1.00 -1.42
C PHE A 162 4.06 0.91 -1.97
N THR A 163 3.71 -0.21 -2.58
CA THR A 163 2.37 -0.43 -3.15
C THR A 163 1.27 -0.33 -2.08
N ALA A 164 1.48 -0.96 -0.92
CA ALA A 164 0.52 -0.90 0.18
C ALA A 164 0.35 0.53 0.72
N ARG A 165 1.44 1.29 0.88
CA ARG A 165 1.40 2.70 1.32
C ARG A 165 0.72 3.60 0.31
N ARG A 166 1.00 3.40 -0.99
CA ARG A 166 0.33 4.14 -2.05
C ARG A 166 -1.18 3.85 -2.09
N ASN A 167 -1.57 2.59 -1.98
CA ASN A 167 -2.99 2.21 -1.92
C ASN A 167 -3.69 2.81 -0.71
N ALA A 168 -3.02 2.86 0.45
CA ALA A 168 -3.52 3.55 1.62
C ALA A 168 -3.71 5.06 1.34
N ALA A 169 -2.72 5.72 0.75
CA ALA A 169 -2.79 7.14 0.40
C ALA A 169 -3.98 7.43 -0.52
N LEU A 170 -4.16 6.67 -1.60
CA LEU A 170 -5.28 6.82 -2.54
C LEU A 170 -6.65 6.59 -1.87
N ARG A 171 -6.75 5.57 -1.01
CA ARG A 171 -7.97 5.28 -0.27
C ARG A 171 -8.33 6.42 0.69
N LEU A 172 -7.36 6.91 1.45
CA LEU A 172 -7.56 8.01 2.39
C LEU A 172 -7.87 9.32 1.67
N GLU A 173 -7.21 9.60 0.55
CA GLU A 173 -7.51 10.77 -0.30
C GLU A 173 -8.96 10.78 -0.79
N ALA A 174 -9.44 9.64 -1.27
CA ALA A 174 -10.82 9.53 -1.72
C ALA A 174 -11.83 9.84 -0.59
N ARG A 175 -11.50 9.44 0.64
CA ARG A 175 -12.33 9.73 1.83
C ARG A 175 -12.20 11.18 2.30
N ALA A 176 -10.99 11.73 2.27
CA ALA A 176 -10.72 13.10 2.69
C ALA A 176 -11.47 14.16 1.85
N LYS A 177 -11.87 13.84 0.63
CA LYS A 177 -12.73 14.68 -0.23
C LYS A 177 -14.15 14.83 0.32
N VAL A 178 -14.60 13.91 1.16
CA VAL A 178 -15.99 13.86 1.66
C VAL A 178 -16.08 14.27 3.13
N LYS A 179 -15.14 13.80 3.96
CA LYS A 179 -15.14 14.03 5.41
C LYS A 179 -13.73 13.97 6.02
N PRO A 180 -13.54 14.52 7.24
CA PRO A 180 -12.25 14.39 7.93
C PRO A 180 -11.82 12.93 8.07
N VAL A 181 -10.53 12.66 7.93
CA VAL A 181 -9.92 11.33 8.06
C VAL A 181 -9.08 11.29 9.32
N HIS A 182 -9.29 10.28 10.15
CA HIS A 182 -8.50 9.99 11.34
C HIS A 182 -7.92 8.59 11.29
N ILE A 183 -6.66 8.47 11.66
CA ILE A 183 -5.96 7.19 11.79
C ILE A 183 -5.61 7.00 13.26
N VAL A 184 -6.14 5.94 13.85
CA VAL A 184 -5.78 5.51 15.21
C VAL A 184 -4.70 4.44 15.09
N MET A 185 -3.54 4.68 15.70
CA MET A 185 -2.43 3.74 15.67
C MET A 185 -2.37 2.95 16.97
N ILE A 186 -2.28 1.61 16.85
CA ILE A 186 -2.12 0.68 17.96
C ILE A 186 -0.87 -0.15 17.74
N GLY A 187 0.09 -0.02 18.63
CA GLY A 187 1.36 -0.74 18.56
C GLY A 187 2.01 -0.86 19.94
N ASP A 188 3.12 -1.58 19.98
CA ASP A 188 3.93 -1.71 21.19
C ASP A 188 4.59 -0.36 21.52
N TYR A 189 4.62 -0.03 22.82
CA TYR A 189 5.24 1.21 23.28
C TYR A 189 6.77 1.05 23.39
N ASP A 190 7.41 0.70 22.28
CA ASP A 190 8.86 0.66 22.17
C ASP A 190 9.37 1.59 21.04
N PRO A 191 10.65 1.99 21.08
CA PRO A 191 11.18 2.95 20.10
C PRO A 191 11.13 2.43 18.66
N SER A 192 11.17 1.12 18.44
CA SER A 192 11.16 0.52 17.10
C SER A 192 9.76 0.52 16.51
N GLY A 193 8.75 0.11 17.28
CA GLY A 193 7.35 0.13 16.88
C GLY A 193 6.86 1.54 16.58
N GLN A 194 7.14 2.51 17.48
CA GLN A 194 6.81 3.91 17.25
C GLN A 194 7.45 4.45 15.96
N SER A 195 8.74 4.16 15.73
CA SER A 195 9.45 4.61 14.53
C SER A 195 8.87 4.03 13.23
N VAL A 196 8.45 2.76 13.25
CA VAL A 196 7.82 2.09 12.09
C VAL A 196 6.47 2.72 11.77
N MET A 197 5.65 2.95 12.79
CA MET A 197 4.31 3.53 12.65
C MET A 197 4.37 4.98 12.14
N ASP A 198 5.19 5.82 12.77
CA ASP A 198 5.40 7.21 12.37
C ASP A 198 5.93 7.30 10.94
N SER A 199 6.94 6.47 10.62
CA SER A 199 7.53 6.38 9.29
C SER A 199 6.51 5.99 8.21
N SER A 200 5.57 5.11 8.54
CA SER A 200 4.52 4.67 7.61
C SER A 200 3.48 5.77 7.39
N ALA A 201 3.08 6.46 8.45
CA ALA A 201 2.15 7.58 8.37
C ALA A 201 2.74 8.76 7.57
N GLU A 202 4.00 9.11 7.84
CA GLU A 202 4.71 10.15 7.09
C GLU A 202 4.80 9.84 5.59
N ASP A 203 5.11 8.59 5.23
CA ASP A 203 5.23 8.19 3.82
C ASP A 203 3.87 8.22 3.11
N VAL A 204 2.81 7.72 3.77
CA VAL A 204 1.44 7.80 3.24
C VAL A 204 0.99 9.25 3.08
N GLN A 205 1.29 10.12 4.04
CA GLN A 205 0.98 11.55 3.95
C GLN A 205 1.75 12.22 2.79
N ALA A 206 3.02 11.88 2.60
CA ALA A 206 3.83 12.41 1.51
C ALA A 206 3.32 11.96 0.13
N LEU A 207 2.82 10.72 0.03
CA LEU A 207 2.22 10.20 -1.20
C LEU A 207 0.88 10.89 -1.52
N HIS A 208 0.07 11.17 -0.50
CA HIS A 208 -1.18 11.91 -0.64
C HIS A 208 -0.93 13.33 -1.19
N SER A 209 0.06 14.04 -0.65
CA SER A 209 0.36 15.44 -1.04
C SER A 209 0.84 15.57 -2.50
N HIS A 210 1.26 14.49 -3.14
CA HIS A 210 1.83 14.51 -4.51
C HIS A 210 0.76 14.31 -5.59
N HIS A 211 -0.41 13.76 -5.26
CA HIS A 211 -1.52 13.59 -6.19
C HIS A 211 -2.43 14.83 -6.33
N GLY A 212 -2.13 15.89 -5.65
CA GLY A 212 -2.87 17.16 -5.66
C GLY A 212 -2.49 18.14 -6.78
N TYR A 213 -1.82 17.67 -7.87
CA TYR A 213 -1.49 18.46 -9.06
C TYR A 213 -2.18 17.91 -10.29
#